data_04b4001b87d6088b9ffb6b9a393afecc
#
_entry.id   04b4001b87d6088b9ffb6b9a393afecc
#
_cell.length_a   1.000
_cell.length_b   1.000
_cell.length_c   1.000
_cell.angle_alpha   90.00
_cell.angle_beta   90.00
_cell.angle_gamma   90.00
#
_symmetry.space_group_name_H-M   'P 1'
#
loop_
_entity.id
_entity.type
_entity.pdbx_description
1 polymer ?
#
loop_
_entity_poly.entity_id
_entity_poly.type
_entity_poly.pdbx_seq_one_letter_code
_entity_poly.pdbx_strand_id
1 'polypeptide(L)'
;MGKLALAAKITHVPSMYLSELPGKHHGCREAAIQGHKAIGQRCRDLGVDTIVVFDTHWLVNGGYHINCGEHFKGVYTSNELPHFIKDMAFEYDGDPALGRAIAEAANKHPQINCRAHEVPSLELEYGTLVPMRYMNQDRRFKVISIAAWCAWHFLDRSQALGAAVREAIEASDRTVAVFASGSLSHRFSDDGSPDEAMDQITDEFFRQIDLRVVELWQAGRWDEFLRMLPSFARLCHGEGGMHDTAMLLGLLGGAEYTGKAEIVTDYFPSSGTGQINAVFPV
;
A
#
# COMPACT_ATOMS: atom_id res chain seq x y z
N MET A 1 -2.33 24.92 6.10
CA MET A 1 -3.10 23.78 6.58
C MET A 1 -2.97 22.70 5.54
N GLY A 2 -2.47 21.55 5.95
CA GLY A 2 -2.20 20.45 5.02
C GLY A 2 -3.47 19.82 4.47
N LYS A 3 -3.31 19.02 3.43
CA LYS A 3 -4.44 18.43 2.70
C LYS A 3 -4.14 16.98 2.35
N LEU A 4 -5.06 16.08 2.72
CA LEU A 4 -5.15 14.79 2.07
C LEU A 4 -5.77 15.01 0.68
N ALA A 5 -4.99 14.75 -0.38
CA ALA A 5 -5.38 15.06 -1.74
C ALA A 5 -5.86 13.84 -2.54
N LEU A 6 -5.36 12.65 -2.17
CA LEU A 6 -5.71 11.39 -2.81
C LEU A 6 -5.48 10.22 -1.86
N ALA A 7 -6.35 9.23 -1.90
CA ALA A 7 -6.19 7.96 -1.21
C ALA A 7 -6.46 6.80 -2.17
N ALA A 8 -5.67 5.71 -2.08
CA ALA A 8 -5.85 4.55 -2.94
C ALA A 8 -5.43 3.23 -2.27
N LYS A 9 -6.08 2.15 -2.67
CA LYS A 9 -5.56 0.77 -2.56
C LYS A 9 -4.81 0.47 -3.84
N ILE A 10 -3.57 0.02 -3.73
CA ILE A 10 -2.70 -0.24 -4.89
C ILE A 10 -2.02 -1.59 -4.77
N THR A 11 -1.80 -2.22 -5.90
CA THR A 11 -0.96 -3.43 -6.00
C THR A 11 0.52 -3.07 -5.95
N HIS A 12 1.36 -4.00 -5.51
CA HIS A 12 2.83 -3.91 -5.61
C HIS A 12 3.45 -5.22 -6.09
N VAL A 13 2.68 -6.03 -6.82
CA VAL A 13 3.16 -7.36 -7.22
C VAL A 13 4.56 -7.30 -7.86
N PRO A 14 5.49 -8.14 -7.40
CA PRO A 14 6.87 -8.15 -7.90
C PRO A 14 6.97 -8.37 -9.41
N SER A 15 6.00 -9.06 -9.99
CA SER A 15 5.91 -9.28 -11.44
C SER A 15 5.75 -8.00 -12.27
N MET A 16 5.41 -6.86 -11.65
CA MET A 16 5.45 -5.57 -12.35
C MET A 16 6.88 -5.20 -12.76
N TYR A 17 7.87 -5.45 -11.88
CA TYR A 17 9.27 -5.21 -12.24
C TYR A 17 9.74 -6.21 -13.30
N LEU A 18 9.37 -7.48 -13.16
CA LEU A 18 9.66 -8.49 -14.17
C LEU A 18 9.06 -8.15 -15.55
N SER A 19 7.87 -7.51 -15.55
CA SER A 19 7.17 -7.05 -16.76
C SER A 19 7.95 -6.00 -17.57
N GLU A 20 8.87 -5.26 -16.96
CA GLU A 20 9.74 -4.29 -17.66
C GLU A 20 10.91 -4.96 -18.35
N LEU A 21 11.35 -6.09 -17.84
CA LEU A 21 12.56 -6.74 -18.32
C LEU A 21 12.32 -7.44 -19.68
N PRO A 22 13.33 -7.47 -20.56
CA PRO A 22 13.23 -8.26 -21.80
C PRO A 22 13.05 -9.74 -21.48
N GLY A 23 12.19 -10.43 -22.23
CA GLY A 23 11.98 -11.86 -22.10
C GLY A 23 10.53 -12.28 -22.13
N LYS A 24 10.26 -13.47 -21.63
CA LYS A 24 8.96 -14.15 -21.69
C LYS A 24 7.83 -13.37 -21.00
N HIS A 25 8.16 -12.67 -19.91
CA HIS A 25 7.19 -11.96 -19.08
C HIS A 25 7.08 -10.47 -19.41
N HIS A 26 7.78 -10.01 -20.47
CA HIS A 26 7.69 -8.61 -20.87
C HIS A 26 6.25 -8.21 -21.18
N GLY A 27 5.78 -7.11 -20.55
CA GLY A 27 4.42 -6.60 -20.72
C GLY A 27 3.32 -7.32 -19.93
N CYS A 28 3.63 -8.37 -19.17
CA CYS A 28 2.62 -9.17 -18.45
C CYS A 28 1.82 -8.39 -17.40
N ARG A 29 2.32 -7.24 -16.92
CA ARG A 29 1.65 -6.36 -15.93
C ARG A 29 1.43 -4.93 -16.43
N GLU A 30 1.41 -4.74 -17.75
CA GLU A 30 1.30 -3.41 -18.35
C GLU A 30 0.06 -2.64 -17.86
N ALA A 31 -1.09 -3.29 -17.72
CA ALA A 31 -2.31 -2.65 -17.22
C ALA A 31 -2.12 -2.09 -15.80
N ALA A 32 -1.47 -2.83 -14.89
CA ALA A 32 -1.16 -2.38 -13.54
C ALA A 32 -0.15 -1.23 -13.55
N ILE A 33 0.88 -1.31 -14.39
CA ILE A 33 1.90 -0.27 -14.59
C ILE A 33 1.24 1.02 -15.07
N GLN A 34 0.36 0.95 -16.07
CA GLN A 34 -0.37 2.12 -16.57
C GLN A 34 -1.33 2.69 -15.51
N GLY A 35 -1.97 1.84 -14.70
CA GLY A 35 -2.76 2.28 -13.55
C GLY A 35 -1.94 3.10 -12.54
N HIS A 36 -0.73 2.63 -12.21
CA HIS A 36 0.18 3.38 -11.34
C HIS A 36 0.61 4.71 -11.95
N LYS A 37 0.97 4.74 -13.23
CA LYS A 37 1.31 5.99 -13.93
C LYS A 37 0.14 6.96 -13.92
N ALA A 38 -1.09 6.49 -14.11
CA ALA A 38 -2.29 7.32 -14.06
C ALA A 38 -2.53 7.89 -12.64
N ILE A 39 -2.37 7.09 -11.58
CA ILE A 39 -2.45 7.56 -10.20
C ILE A 39 -1.34 8.58 -9.91
N GLY A 40 -0.10 8.31 -10.34
CA GLY A 40 1.01 9.26 -10.21
C GLY A 40 0.73 10.59 -10.94
N GLN A 41 0.11 10.56 -12.11
CA GLN A 41 -0.29 11.77 -12.81
C GLN A 41 -1.37 12.54 -12.05
N ARG A 42 -2.38 11.86 -11.48
CA ARG A 42 -3.39 12.51 -10.61
C ARG A 42 -2.74 13.18 -9.40
N CYS A 43 -1.72 12.55 -8.79
CA CYS A 43 -0.96 13.19 -7.71
C CYS A 43 -0.29 14.50 -8.16
N ARG A 44 0.28 14.53 -9.38
CA ARG A 44 0.87 15.76 -9.95
C ARG A 44 -0.18 16.85 -10.16
N ASP A 45 -1.31 16.48 -10.73
CA ASP A 45 -2.41 17.40 -11.05
C ASP A 45 -3.04 18.00 -9.78
N LEU A 46 -3.06 17.24 -8.69
CA LEU A 46 -3.54 17.66 -7.37
C LEU A 46 -2.50 18.42 -6.55
N GLY A 47 -1.27 18.58 -7.07
CA GLY A 47 -0.18 19.28 -6.38
C GLY A 47 0.37 18.54 -5.18
N VAL A 48 0.31 17.20 -5.17
CA VAL A 48 0.91 16.37 -4.11
C VAL A 48 2.41 16.64 -4.03
N ASP A 49 2.91 16.77 -2.83
CA ASP A 49 4.34 16.90 -2.53
C ASP A 49 4.89 15.66 -1.79
N THR A 50 4.06 14.96 -1.03
CA THR A 50 4.47 13.80 -0.23
C THR A 50 3.51 12.62 -0.43
N ILE A 51 4.07 11.42 -0.57
CA ILE A 51 3.34 10.16 -0.62
C ILE A 51 3.64 9.36 0.66
N VAL A 52 2.58 8.92 1.33
CA VAL A 52 2.64 7.97 2.45
C VAL A 52 2.15 6.62 1.98
N VAL A 53 2.95 5.58 2.18
CA VAL A 53 2.61 4.20 1.82
C VAL A 53 2.43 3.36 3.09
N PHE A 54 1.27 2.74 3.26
CA PHE A 54 1.07 1.66 4.20
C PHE A 54 1.59 0.38 3.58
N ASP A 55 2.77 -0.06 4.03
CA ASP A 55 3.58 -1.11 3.41
C ASP A 55 3.41 -2.43 4.15
N THR A 56 3.04 -3.49 3.44
CA THR A 56 2.87 -4.83 3.99
C THR A 56 4.15 -5.68 3.97
N HIS A 57 5.18 -5.24 3.25
CA HIS A 57 6.44 -5.97 3.12
C HIS A 57 7.58 -5.47 4.02
N TRP A 58 7.42 -4.32 4.68
CA TRP A 58 8.32 -3.96 5.76
C TRP A 58 7.91 -4.72 7.03
N LEU A 59 8.50 -5.88 7.22
CA LEU A 59 8.17 -6.77 8.33
C LEU A 59 8.75 -6.23 9.64
N VAL A 60 7.87 -5.97 10.60
CA VAL A 60 8.20 -5.51 11.94
C VAL A 60 7.61 -6.45 12.99
N ASN A 61 8.22 -6.50 14.17
CA ASN A 61 7.84 -7.42 15.26
C ASN A 61 7.39 -6.71 16.54
N GLY A 62 6.90 -5.50 16.42
CA GLY A 62 6.35 -4.73 17.56
C GLY A 62 5.94 -3.34 17.16
N GLY A 63 4.72 -2.93 17.45
CA GLY A 63 4.23 -1.59 17.21
C GLY A 63 3.99 -1.24 15.73
N TYR A 64 3.99 0.06 15.46
CA TYR A 64 3.97 0.66 14.13
C TYR A 64 5.28 1.40 13.91
N HIS A 65 5.80 1.33 12.70
CA HIS A 65 7.06 1.94 12.35
C HIS A 65 6.90 2.81 11.11
N ILE A 66 7.53 3.98 11.15
CA ILE A 66 7.52 4.95 10.05
C ILE A 66 8.96 5.13 9.58
N ASN A 67 9.24 4.77 8.34
CA ASN A 67 10.51 5.09 7.70
C ASN A 67 10.37 6.44 6.99
N CYS A 68 10.99 7.45 7.56
CA CYS A 68 10.89 8.84 7.12
C CYS A 68 12.28 9.51 7.05
N GLY A 69 13.31 8.77 6.66
CA GLY A 69 14.64 9.33 6.42
C GLY A 69 14.61 10.51 5.45
N GLU A 70 15.63 11.37 5.47
CA GLU A 70 15.69 12.53 4.56
C GLU A 70 15.83 12.11 3.10
N HIS A 71 16.56 11.02 2.85
CA HIS A 71 16.90 10.56 1.49
C HIS A 71 17.07 9.04 1.48
N PHE A 72 16.51 8.40 0.49
CA PHE A 72 16.60 6.97 0.25
C PHE A 72 17.26 6.71 -1.09
N LYS A 73 18.34 5.93 -1.10
CA LYS A 73 19.06 5.58 -2.32
C LYS A 73 19.71 4.23 -2.19
N GLY A 74 19.50 3.37 -3.17
CA GLY A 74 20.11 2.04 -3.17
C GLY A 74 19.82 1.24 -4.42
N VAL A 75 20.13 -0.04 -4.31
CA VAL A 75 19.80 -1.07 -5.30
C VAL A 75 19.12 -2.21 -4.55
N TYR A 76 17.85 -2.37 -4.77
CA TYR A 76 17.03 -3.35 -4.08
C TYR A 76 17.01 -4.69 -4.82
N THR A 77 17.24 -5.76 -4.08
CA THR A 77 16.96 -7.13 -4.50
C THR A 77 16.09 -7.78 -3.44
N SER A 78 14.95 -8.33 -3.83
CA SER A 78 14.04 -8.97 -2.88
C SER A 78 14.68 -10.21 -2.25
N ASN A 79 14.69 -10.28 -0.93
CA ASN A 79 15.13 -11.47 -0.21
C ASN A 79 14.15 -12.65 -0.36
N GLU A 80 12.87 -12.35 -0.52
CA GLU A 80 11.81 -13.34 -0.70
C GLU A 80 11.73 -13.84 -2.15
N LEU A 81 11.81 -12.92 -3.10
CA LEU A 81 11.50 -13.15 -4.52
C LEU A 81 12.60 -12.60 -5.44
N PRO A 82 13.86 -13.04 -5.30
CA PRO A 82 14.96 -12.51 -6.10
C PRO A 82 14.85 -12.84 -7.60
N HIS A 83 14.01 -13.78 -7.97
CA HIS A 83 13.69 -14.11 -9.36
C HIS A 83 12.67 -13.13 -9.99
N PHE A 84 11.95 -12.34 -9.19
CA PHE A 84 11.08 -11.27 -9.67
C PHE A 84 11.75 -9.91 -9.61
N ILE A 85 12.40 -9.56 -8.47
CA ILE A 85 13.03 -8.26 -8.28
C ILE A 85 14.50 -8.46 -7.95
N LYS A 86 15.36 -8.08 -8.88
CA LYS A 86 16.81 -8.10 -8.74
C LYS A 86 17.41 -6.82 -9.29
N ASP A 87 18.34 -6.24 -8.53
CA ASP A 87 19.12 -5.07 -8.92
C ASP A 87 18.28 -3.84 -9.33
N MET A 88 17.13 -3.64 -8.65
CA MET A 88 16.24 -2.51 -8.88
C MET A 88 16.79 -1.25 -8.21
N ALA A 89 17.36 -0.34 -9.00
CA ALA A 89 17.85 0.93 -8.50
C ALA A 89 16.69 1.85 -8.09
N PHE A 90 16.87 2.56 -6.97
CA PHE A 90 15.91 3.56 -6.48
C PHE A 90 16.61 4.78 -5.88
N GLU A 91 15.91 5.92 -5.90
CA GLU A 91 16.33 7.14 -5.23
C GLU A 91 15.12 8.06 -5.02
N TYR A 92 14.84 8.42 -3.76
CA TYR A 92 13.71 9.27 -3.36
C TYR A 92 14.10 10.13 -2.16
N ASP A 93 13.52 11.33 -2.07
CA ASP A 93 13.57 12.13 -0.84
C ASP A 93 12.45 11.67 0.10
N GLY A 94 12.69 11.79 1.41
CA GLY A 94 11.67 11.53 2.41
C GLY A 94 11.16 12.80 3.10
N ASP A 95 10.29 12.64 4.09
CA ASP A 95 9.76 13.75 4.90
C ASP A 95 9.82 13.44 6.40
N PRO A 96 10.99 13.66 7.04
CA PRO A 96 11.16 13.42 8.47
C PRO A 96 10.20 14.21 9.34
N ALA A 97 9.87 15.44 8.93
CA ALA A 97 8.97 16.30 9.71
C ALA A 97 7.56 15.73 9.79
N LEU A 98 7.00 15.32 8.65
CA LEU A 98 5.69 14.68 8.61
C LEU A 98 5.72 13.31 9.30
N GLY A 99 6.78 12.53 9.12
CA GLY A 99 6.92 11.22 9.78
C GLY A 99 6.90 11.33 11.31
N ARG A 100 7.61 12.30 11.89
CA ARG A 100 7.54 12.59 13.35
C ARG A 100 6.16 13.03 13.77
N ALA A 101 5.53 13.94 13.04
CA ALA A 101 4.18 14.41 13.37
C ALA A 101 3.15 13.27 13.37
N ILE A 102 3.26 12.33 12.41
CA ILE A 102 2.43 11.12 12.39
C ILE A 102 2.66 10.26 13.64
N ALA A 103 3.93 10.02 14.01
CA ALA A 103 4.24 9.23 15.21
C ALA A 103 3.73 9.88 16.48
N GLU A 104 3.84 11.22 16.61
CA GLU A 104 3.32 11.98 17.74
C GLU A 104 1.78 11.90 17.81
N ALA A 105 1.09 12.08 16.70
CA ALA A 105 -0.37 11.95 16.63
C ALA A 105 -0.82 10.53 17.01
N ALA A 106 -0.19 9.51 16.45
CA ALA A 106 -0.50 8.12 16.71
C ALA A 106 -0.33 7.72 18.19
N ASN A 107 0.74 8.19 18.83
CA ASN A 107 1.04 7.89 20.23
C ASN A 107 0.12 8.56 21.24
N LYS A 108 -0.78 9.48 20.82
CA LYS A 108 -1.87 9.97 21.68
C LYS A 108 -2.90 8.87 21.96
N HIS A 109 -2.99 7.87 21.07
CA HIS A 109 -3.87 6.73 21.29
C HIS A 109 -3.22 5.71 22.23
N PRO A 110 -3.87 5.32 23.35
CA PRO A 110 -3.23 4.57 24.44
C PRO A 110 -2.78 3.15 24.04
N GLN A 111 -3.30 2.62 22.94
CA GLN A 111 -2.97 1.27 22.45
C GLN A 111 -2.02 1.27 21.27
N ILE A 112 -1.55 2.44 20.81
CA ILE A 112 -0.60 2.56 19.71
C ILE A 112 0.78 2.85 20.28
N ASN A 113 1.77 2.11 19.76
CA ASN A 113 3.19 2.41 19.93
C ASN A 113 3.76 2.60 18.52
N CYS A 114 4.01 3.83 18.15
CA CYS A 114 4.48 4.22 16.83
C CYS A 114 5.83 4.91 16.91
N ARG A 115 6.77 4.51 16.05
CA ARG A 115 8.14 5.06 16.03
C ARG A 115 8.50 5.56 14.64
N ALA A 116 8.94 6.82 14.56
CA ALA A 116 9.55 7.38 13.38
C ALA A 116 11.05 7.05 13.35
N HIS A 117 11.55 6.66 12.18
CA HIS A 117 12.94 6.32 11.92
C HIS A 117 13.51 7.22 10.85
N GLU A 118 14.64 7.87 11.18
CA GLU A 118 15.41 8.72 10.29
C GLU A 118 16.82 8.12 10.04
N VAL A 119 16.90 6.79 10.11
CA VAL A 119 18.16 6.05 9.99
C VAL A 119 18.57 5.94 8.53
N PRO A 120 19.71 6.48 8.10
CA PRO A 120 20.12 6.50 6.69
C PRO A 120 20.30 5.12 6.06
N SER A 121 20.59 4.09 6.88
CA SER A 121 20.75 2.71 6.41
C SER A 121 19.45 1.88 6.40
N LEU A 122 18.34 2.47 6.81
CA LEU A 122 17.05 1.80 6.75
C LEU A 122 16.45 1.99 5.36
N GLU A 123 16.48 0.92 4.58
CA GLU A 123 15.99 0.91 3.21
C GLU A 123 14.46 0.88 3.16
N LEU A 124 13.92 1.16 1.98
CA LEU A 124 12.50 0.95 1.65
C LEU A 124 12.31 -0.46 1.11
N GLU A 125 11.18 -1.07 1.45
CA GLU A 125 10.79 -2.37 0.94
C GLU A 125 9.99 -2.28 -0.36
N TYR A 126 9.85 -3.40 -1.06
CA TYR A 126 9.24 -3.40 -2.39
C TYR A 126 7.75 -3.05 -2.39
N GLY A 127 7.06 -3.22 -1.26
CA GLY A 127 5.70 -2.69 -1.09
C GLY A 127 5.61 -1.18 -1.31
N THR A 128 6.70 -0.45 -1.05
CA THR A 128 6.85 0.97 -1.37
C THR A 128 7.58 1.18 -2.70
N LEU A 129 8.67 0.47 -2.95
CA LEU A 129 9.55 0.70 -4.09
C LEU A 129 8.89 0.40 -5.44
N VAL A 130 8.12 -0.70 -5.54
CA VAL A 130 7.45 -1.06 -6.79
C VAL A 130 6.43 -0.01 -7.23
N PRO A 131 5.49 0.45 -6.38
CA PRO A 131 4.61 1.55 -6.76
C PRO A 131 5.36 2.84 -7.10
N MET A 132 6.34 3.24 -6.31
CA MET A 132 7.08 4.48 -6.53
C MET A 132 7.86 4.48 -7.83
N ARG A 133 8.34 3.32 -8.29
CA ARG A 133 9.01 3.17 -9.58
C ARG A 133 8.16 3.69 -10.75
N TYR A 134 6.84 3.55 -10.68
CA TYR A 134 5.92 3.95 -11.76
C TYR A 134 5.25 5.29 -11.49
N MET A 135 4.96 5.61 -10.24
CA MET A 135 4.27 6.84 -9.86
C MET A 135 5.21 8.04 -9.71
N ASN A 136 6.47 7.80 -9.29
CA ASN A 136 7.43 8.83 -8.89
C ASN A 136 8.73 8.77 -9.72
N GLN A 137 8.63 8.55 -11.02
CA GLN A 137 9.79 8.42 -11.93
C GLN A 137 10.64 9.70 -11.99
N ASP A 138 10.01 10.87 -11.86
CA ASP A 138 10.63 12.18 -11.82
C ASP A 138 11.14 12.59 -10.43
N ARG A 139 10.99 11.70 -9.42
CA ARG A 139 11.41 11.93 -8.02
C ARG A 139 10.81 13.18 -7.38
N ARG A 140 9.68 13.61 -7.86
CA ARG A 140 9.02 14.83 -7.41
C ARG A 140 8.42 14.69 -6.01
N PHE A 141 7.90 13.50 -5.69
CA PHE A 141 7.22 13.26 -4.43
C PHE A 141 8.21 12.77 -3.38
N LYS A 142 8.11 13.32 -2.19
CA LYS A 142 8.73 12.75 -1.00
C LYS A 142 8.00 11.47 -0.61
N VAL A 143 8.71 10.52 0.01
CA VAL A 143 8.17 9.20 0.32
C VAL A 143 8.30 8.90 1.80
N ILE A 144 7.24 8.40 2.40
CA ILE A 144 7.20 7.84 3.76
C ILE A 144 6.60 6.44 3.66
N SER A 145 7.25 5.46 4.28
CA SER A 145 6.73 4.10 4.42
C SER A 145 6.29 3.83 5.85
N ILE A 146 5.12 3.23 6.04
CA ILE A 146 4.57 2.89 7.36
C ILE A 146 4.26 1.40 7.41
N ALA A 147 4.83 0.70 8.40
CA ALA A 147 4.61 -0.71 8.68
C ALA A 147 3.76 -0.93 9.93
N ALA A 148 2.99 -1.99 9.93
CA ALA A 148 2.27 -2.52 11.08
C ALA A 148 2.80 -3.89 11.48
N TRP A 149 2.76 -4.23 12.78
CA TRP A 149 2.99 -5.60 13.22
C TRP A 149 1.77 -6.48 12.91
N CYS A 150 1.70 -6.93 11.66
CA CYS A 150 0.53 -7.58 11.07
C CYS A 150 0.13 -8.90 11.78
N ALA A 151 1.07 -9.56 12.47
CA ALA A 151 0.81 -10.82 13.15
C ALA A 151 0.02 -10.67 14.47
N TRP A 152 0.06 -9.48 15.12
CA TRP A 152 -0.45 -9.31 16.49
C TRP A 152 -1.33 -8.09 16.71
N HIS A 153 -1.31 -7.09 15.85
CA HIS A 153 -2.20 -5.96 16.00
C HIS A 153 -3.63 -6.32 15.62
N PHE A 154 -4.57 -5.66 16.27
CA PHE A 154 -5.96 -5.71 15.86
C PHE A 154 -6.24 -4.65 14.80
N LEU A 155 -7.17 -4.92 13.90
CA LEU A 155 -7.50 -4.03 12.79
C LEU A 155 -8.05 -2.67 13.25
N ASP A 156 -8.72 -2.62 14.41
CA ASP A 156 -9.18 -1.37 15.03
C ASP A 156 -8.04 -0.43 15.40
N ARG A 157 -6.91 -0.97 15.87
CA ARG A 157 -5.71 -0.17 16.12
C ARG A 157 -5.10 0.39 14.84
N SER A 158 -5.12 -0.38 13.77
CA SER A 158 -4.67 0.09 12.46
C SER A 158 -5.61 1.16 11.91
N GLN A 159 -6.92 1.05 12.12
CA GLN A 159 -7.84 2.14 11.80
C GLN A 159 -7.52 3.40 12.63
N ALA A 160 -7.25 3.25 13.93
CA ALA A 160 -6.86 4.38 14.77
C ALA A 160 -5.54 5.03 14.30
N LEU A 161 -4.57 4.24 13.84
CA LEU A 161 -3.36 4.79 13.21
C LEU A 161 -3.68 5.58 11.94
N GLY A 162 -4.53 5.05 11.07
CA GLY A 162 -4.96 5.76 9.85
C GLY A 162 -5.60 7.11 10.15
N ALA A 163 -6.46 7.18 11.18
CA ALA A 163 -7.05 8.44 11.66
C ALA A 163 -5.97 9.42 12.17
N ALA A 164 -4.96 8.91 12.89
CA ALA A 164 -3.84 9.74 13.36
C ALA A 164 -2.96 10.26 12.19
N VAL A 165 -2.78 9.46 11.13
CA VAL A 165 -2.12 9.92 9.90
C VAL A 165 -2.90 11.08 9.28
N ARG A 166 -4.23 11.00 9.22
CA ARG A 166 -5.08 12.09 8.74
C ARG A 166 -4.92 13.35 9.57
N GLU A 167 -4.98 13.22 10.90
CA GLU A 167 -4.78 14.35 11.84
C GLU A 167 -3.42 15.05 11.59
N ALA A 168 -2.35 14.28 11.46
CA ALA A 168 -1.02 14.81 11.22
C ALA A 168 -0.90 15.52 9.86
N ILE A 169 -1.52 14.97 8.81
CA ILE A 169 -1.56 15.60 7.49
C ILE A 169 -2.27 16.95 7.57
N GLU A 170 -3.46 17.00 8.16
CA GLU A 170 -4.27 18.22 8.27
C GLU A 170 -3.59 19.32 9.12
N ALA A 171 -2.80 18.90 10.12
CA ALA A 171 -2.01 19.82 10.95
C ALA A 171 -0.72 20.32 10.27
N SER A 172 -0.29 19.69 9.19
CA SER A 172 0.93 20.03 8.44
C SER A 172 0.71 21.18 7.44
N ASP A 173 1.71 21.43 6.60
CA ASP A 173 1.62 22.29 5.42
C ASP A 173 1.71 21.48 4.11
N ARG A 174 1.62 20.13 4.19
CA ARG A 174 1.81 19.22 3.07
C ARG A 174 0.53 18.95 2.30
N THR A 175 0.69 18.66 1.01
CA THR A 175 -0.37 18.08 0.17
C THR A 175 -0.01 16.60 -0.06
N VAL A 176 -0.76 15.70 0.56
CA VAL A 176 -0.37 14.30 0.72
C VAL A 176 -1.30 13.36 -0.06
N ALA A 177 -0.70 12.37 -0.73
CA ALA A 177 -1.40 11.17 -1.15
C ALA A 177 -1.05 9.99 -0.22
N VAL A 178 -2.03 9.14 0.08
CA VAL A 178 -1.84 7.97 0.96
C VAL A 178 -2.27 6.71 0.25
N PHE A 179 -1.41 5.71 0.24
CA PHE A 179 -1.63 4.45 -0.45
C PHE A 179 -1.56 3.26 0.50
N ALA A 180 -2.61 2.42 0.51
CA ALA A 180 -2.56 1.08 1.06
C ALA A 180 -1.97 0.16 0.00
N SER A 181 -0.73 -0.27 0.20
CA SER A 181 0.02 -1.08 -0.74
C SER A 181 -0.06 -2.55 -0.35
N GLY A 182 -0.79 -3.33 -1.12
CA GLY A 182 -1.03 -4.74 -0.84
C GLY A 182 -2.10 -5.35 -1.74
N SER A 183 -2.11 -6.68 -1.78
CA SER A 183 -3.16 -7.48 -2.42
C SER A 183 -4.49 -7.41 -1.65
N LEU A 184 -5.51 -8.04 -2.21
CA LEU A 184 -6.72 -8.44 -1.49
C LEU A 184 -6.48 -9.80 -0.82
N SER A 185 -7.04 -10.90 -1.36
CA SER A 185 -6.68 -12.24 -0.90
C SER A 185 -5.21 -12.55 -1.22
N HIS A 186 -4.54 -13.25 -0.31
CA HIS A 186 -3.09 -13.47 -0.40
C HIS A 186 -2.67 -14.87 0.06
N ARG A 187 -3.22 -15.89 -0.57
CA ARG A 187 -2.66 -17.22 -0.46
C ARG A 187 -1.62 -17.39 -1.56
N PHE A 188 -0.47 -16.76 -1.33
CA PHE A 188 0.63 -16.74 -2.26
C PHE A 188 1.10 -18.13 -2.63
N SER A 189 1.31 -18.38 -3.91
CA SER A 189 1.85 -19.62 -4.44
C SER A 189 3.08 -19.29 -5.26
N ASP A 190 4.24 -19.70 -4.75
CA ASP A 190 5.51 -19.58 -5.44
C ASP A 190 6.33 -20.85 -5.19
N ASP A 191 6.64 -21.54 -6.27
CA ASP A 191 7.51 -22.73 -6.27
C ASP A 191 8.91 -22.41 -6.82
N GLY A 192 9.24 -21.13 -6.96
CA GLY A 192 10.47 -20.63 -7.56
C GLY A 192 10.39 -20.49 -9.09
N SER A 193 9.23 -20.81 -9.69
CA SER A 193 8.97 -20.61 -11.13
C SER A 193 7.91 -19.52 -11.32
N PRO A 194 8.23 -18.36 -11.87
CA PRO A 194 7.24 -17.34 -12.18
C PRO A 194 6.21 -17.76 -13.22
N ASP A 195 6.41 -18.88 -13.90
CA ASP A 195 5.59 -19.30 -15.04
C ASP A 195 4.28 -19.99 -14.62
N GLU A 196 4.28 -20.76 -13.53
CA GLU A 196 3.17 -21.67 -13.23
C GLU A 196 1.97 -20.99 -12.58
N ALA A 197 2.18 -19.99 -11.75
CA ALA A 197 1.12 -19.31 -11.00
C ALA A 197 0.91 -17.83 -11.38
N MET A 198 1.65 -17.32 -12.37
CA MET A 198 1.71 -15.89 -12.70
C MET A 198 0.34 -15.24 -12.84
N ASP A 199 -0.60 -15.89 -13.51
CA ASP A 199 -1.92 -15.36 -13.82
C ASP A 199 -3.05 -16.17 -13.17
N GLN A 200 -2.77 -16.83 -12.04
CA GLN A 200 -3.72 -17.65 -11.32
C GLN A 200 -4.06 -17.09 -9.95
N ILE A 201 -5.27 -17.33 -9.52
CA ILE A 201 -5.70 -17.22 -8.11
C ILE A 201 -5.67 -18.62 -7.50
N THR A 202 -5.28 -18.73 -6.24
CA THR A 202 -5.15 -20.04 -5.60
C THR A 202 -6.50 -20.73 -5.45
N ASP A 203 -7.56 -20.01 -5.23
CA ASP A 203 -8.91 -20.55 -5.02
C ASP A 203 -9.98 -19.64 -5.63
N GLU A 204 -10.91 -20.21 -6.38
CA GLU A 204 -12.04 -19.44 -6.93
C GLU A 204 -12.90 -18.79 -5.84
N PHE A 205 -12.98 -19.39 -4.66
CA PHE A 205 -13.64 -18.77 -3.51
C PHE A 205 -13.00 -17.42 -3.17
N PHE A 206 -11.67 -17.31 -3.18
CA PHE A 206 -10.98 -16.05 -2.92
C PHE A 206 -11.32 -15.01 -3.97
N ARG A 207 -11.32 -15.40 -5.24
CA ARG A 207 -11.70 -14.49 -6.32
C ARG A 207 -13.12 -13.94 -6.13
N GLN A 208 -14.07 -14.77 -5.78
CA GLN A 208 -15.46 -14.34 -5.55
C GLN A 208 -15.57 -13.37 -4.37
N ILE A 209 -14.83 -13.62 -3.29
CA ILE A 209 -14.83 -12.72 -2.14
C ILE A 209 -14.09 -11.42 -2.45
N ASP A 210 -12.98 -11.45 -3.17
CA ASP A 210 -12.27 -10.25 -3.64
C ASP A 210 -13.20 -9.37 -4.49
N LEU A 211 -13.92 -9.96 -5.44
CA LEU A 211 -14.88 -9.23 -6.27
C LEU A 211 -16.02 -8.64 -5.44
N ARG A 212 -16.45 -9.35 -4.38
CA ARG A 212 -17.44 -8.79 -3.44
C ARG A 212 -16.89 -7.59 -2.68
N VAL A 213 -15.62 -7.60 -2.27
CA VAL A 213 -14.96 -6.43 -1.66
C VAL A 213 -15.01 -5.25 -2.62
N VAL A 214 -14.61 -5.46 -3.88
CA VAL A 214 -14.61 -4.42 -4.92
C VAL A 214 -16.02 -3.85 -5.13
N GLU A 215 -17.04 -4.71 -5.20
CA GLU A 215 -18.42 -4.29 -5.32
C GLU A 215 -18.88 -3.39 -4.15
N LEU A 216 -18.53 -3.76 -2.92
CA LEU A 216 -18.84 -2.98 -1.73
C LEU A 216 -18.17 -1.59 -1.77
N TRP A 217 -16.91 -1.52 -2.20
CA TRP A 217 -16.18 -0.28 -2.35
C TRP A 217 -16.78 0.64 -3.41
N GLN A 218 -17.13 0.08 -4.58
CA GLN A 218 -17.78 0.84 -5.66
C GLN A 218 -19.19 1.32 -5.28
N ALA A 219 -19.89 0.56 -4.44
CA ALA A 219 -21.20 0.93 -3.93
C ALA A 219 -21.14 1.91 -2.74
N GLY A 220 -19.98 2.16 -2.14
CA GLY A 220 -19.82 2.97 -0.94
C GLY A 220 -20.37 2.29 0.33
N ARG A 221 -20.43 0.94 0.36
CA ARG A 221 -20.99 0.14 1.47
C ARG A 221 -19.88 -0.23 2.48
N TRP A 222 -19.27 0.78 3.06
CA TRP A 222 -18.10 0.62 3.92
C TRP A 222 -18.40 -0.05 5.25
N ASP A 223 -19.57 0.20 5.82
CA ASP A 223 -20.02 -0.45 7.04
C ASP A 223 -20.12 -1.98 6.88
N GLU A 224 -20.56 -2.45 5.71
CA GLU A 224 -20.60 -3.88 5.40
C GLU A 224 -19.19 -4.45 5.18
N PHE A 225 -18.36 -3.72 4.47
CA PHE A 225 -16.97 -4.14 4.30
C PHE A 225 -16.22 -4.20 5.64
N LEU A 226 -16.40 -3.22 6.53
CA LEU A 226 -15.81 -3.24 7.87
C LEU A 226 -16.25 -4.44 8.71
N ARG A 227 -17.53 -4.82 8.63
CA ARG A 227 -18.01 -6.05 9.29
C ARG A 227 -17.42 -7.32 8.68
N MET A 228 -17.14 -7.32 7.38
CA MET A 228 -16.56 -8.46 6.68
C MET A 228 -15.04 -8.56 6.89
N LEU A 229 -14.35 -7.45 7.07
CA LEU A 229 -12.89 -7.31 7.04
C LEU A 229 -12.14 -8.30 7.96
N PRO A 230 -12.54 -8.55 9.24
CA PRO A 230 -11.84 -9.52 10.08
C PRO A 230 -11.95 -10.97 9.56
N SER A 231 -13.08 -11.31 8.98
CA SER A 231 -13.28 -12.65 8.38
C SER A 231 -12.53 -12.77 7.06
N PHE A 232 -12.54 -11.73 6.25
CA PHE A 232 -11.78 -11.65 5.01
C PHE A 232 -10.26 -11.82 5.27
N ALA A 233 -9.72 -11.03 6.20
CA ALA A 233 -8.31 -11.09 6.56
C ALA A 233 -7.87 -12.51 6.94
N ARG A 234 -8.70 -13.23 7.69
CA ARG A 234 -8.39 -14.57 8.17
C ARG A 234 -8.67 -15.67 7.14
N LEU A 235 -9.84 -15.67 6.50
CA LEU A 235 -10.30 -16.77 5.66
C LEU A 235 -9.75 -16.70 4.24
N CYS A 236 -9.55 -15.48 3.72
CA CYS A 236 -8.97 -15.25 2.42
C CYS A 236 -7.47 -14.92 2.49
N HIS A 237 -6.86 -15.08 3.67
CA HIS A 237 -5.45 -14.75 3.90
C HIS A 237 -5.10 -13.33 3.43
N GLY A 238 -5.95 -12.33 3.74
CA GLY A 238 -5.70 -10.96 3.30
C GLY A 238 -4.27 -10.50 3.57
N GLU A 239 -3.65 -9.84 2.60
CA GLU A 239 -2.25 -9.49 2.68
C GLU A 239 -1.93 -8.62 3.90
N GLY A 240 -0.84 -8.94 4.59
CA GLY A 240 -0.47 -8.29 5.84
C GLY A 240 -1.59 -8.29 6.88
N GLY A 241 -2.50 -9.29 6.84
CA GLY A 241 -3.71 -9.32 7.67
C GLY A 241 -4.67 -8.16 7.39
N MET A 242 -4.60 -7.52 6.23
CA MET A 242 -5.38 -6.34 5.83
C MET A 242 -5.11 -5.09 6.68
N HIS A 243 -3.94 -5.01 7.31
CA HIS A 243 -3.60 -3.86 8.16
C HIS A 243 -3.40 -2.57 7.34
N ASP A 244 -2.84 -2.64 6.14
CA ASP A 244 -2.74 -1.55 5.19
C ASP A 244 -4.11 -0.96 4.83
N THR A 245 -5.05 -1.84 4.52
CA THR A 245 -6.43 -1.48 4.19
C THR A 245 -7.18 -0.93 5.41
N ALA A 246 -6.96 -1.49 6.61
CA ALA A 246 -7.53 -0.97 7.84
C ALA A 246 -7.01 0.44 8.16
N MET A 247 -5.71 0.71 7.95
CA MET A 247 -5.14 2.05 8.07
C MET A 247 -5.77 3.02 7.07
N LEU A 248 -5.94 2.59 5.81
CA LEU A 248 -6.61 3.40 4.79
C LEU A 248 -8.05 3.74 5.17
N LEU A 249 -8.81 2.77 5.70
CA LEU A 249 -10.18 3.02 6.16
C LEU A 249 -10.23 4.01 7.32
N GLY A 250 -9.31 3.89 8.29
CA GLY A 250 -9.21 4.86 9.39
C GLY A 250 -8.88 6.27 8.90
N LEU A 251 -7.98 6.40 7.92
CA LEU A 251 -7.65 7.65 7.25
C LEU A 251 -8.87 8.29 6.58
N LEU A 252 -9.74 7.49 5.98
CA LEU A 252 -10.94 7.94 5.27
C LEU A 252 -12.11 8.28 6.17
N GLY A 253 -12.07 7.89 7.45
CA GLY A 253 -13.15 8.15 8.43
C GLY A 253 -13.89 6.89 8.88
N GLY A 254 -13.39 5.70 8.58
CA GLY A 254 -13.93 4.43 9.06
C GLY A 254 -15.36 4.16 8.57
N ALA A 255 -16.25 3.82 9.51
CA ALA A 255 -17.64 3.50 9.20
C ALA A 255 -18.47 4.69 8.66
N GLU A 256 -18.05 5.91 8.95
CA GLU A 256 -18.72 7.14 8.49
C GLU A 256 -18.37 7.49 7.03
N TYR A 257 -17.36 6.85 6.47
CA TYR A 257 -16.97 7.09 5.08
C TYR A 257 -18.03 6.56 4.10
N THR A 258 -18.38 7.39 3.12
CA THR A 258 -19.44 7.08 2.12
C THR A 258 -18.97 7.19 0.67
N GLY A 259 -17.67 7.48 0.47
CA GLY A 259 -17.10 7.62 -0.87
C GLY A 259 -17.19 6.32 -1.67
N LYS A 260 -17.36 6.44 -2.98
CA LYS A 260 -17.39 5.30 -3.90
C LYS A 260 -16.03 5.16 -4.58
N ALA A 261 -15.46 3.96 -4.52
CA ALA A 261 -14.19 3.69 -5.17
C ALA A 261 -14.29 3.80 -6.69
N GLU A 262 -13.28 4.42 -7.30
CA GLU A 262 -13.02 4.35 -8.73
C GLU A 262 -11.97 3.28 -8.99
N ILE A 263 -12.28 2.30 -9.84
CA ILE A 263 -11.31 1.27 -10.24
C ILE A 263 -10.44 1.83 -11.37
N VAL A 264 -9.14 1.87 -11.13
CA VAL A 264 -8.13 2.38 -12.08
C VAL A 264 -7.48 1.23 -12.85
N THR A 265 -7.28 0.09 -12.19
CA THR A 265 -6.88 -1.17 -12.82
C THR A 265 -7.87 -2.22 -12.38
N ASP A 266 -8.49 -2.92 -13.33
CA ASP A 266 -9.42 -4.00 -13.05
C ASP A 266 -8.75 -5.09 -12.22
N TYR A 267 -9.59 -5.86 -11.49
CA TYR A 267 -9.11 -7.01 -10.72
C TYR A 267 -8.36 -8.00 -11.61
N PHE A 268 -7.19 -8.43 -11.14
CA PHE A 268 -6.40 -9.46 -11.81
C PHE A 268 -5.72 -10.38 -10.79
N PRO A 269 -5.52 -11.67 -11.12
CA PRO A 269 -4.78 -12.59 -10.29
C PRO A 269 -3.27 -12.44 -10.51
N SER A 270 -2.48 -12.70 -9.47
CA SER A 270 -1.03 -12.80 -9.56
C SER A 270 -0.47 -13.75 -8.52
N SER A 271 0.13 -14.85 -8.96
CA SER A 271 0.81 -15.84 -8.09
C SER A 271 -0.06 -16.29 -6.90
N GLY A 272 -1.33 -16.58 -7.17
CA GLY A 272 -2.29 -17.03 -6.17
C GLY A 272 -3.05 -15.92 -5.44
N THR A 273 -2.71 -14.65 -5.68
CA THR A 273 -3.22 -13.48 -4.95
C THR A 273 -4.14 -12.61 -5.82
N GLY A 274 -5.07 -11.87 -5.20
CA GLY A 274 -5.99 -10.96 -5.89
C GLY A 274 -5.52 -9.52 -5.87
N GLN A 275 -5.45 -8.87 -7.03
CA GLN A 275 -4.84 -7.55 -7.23
C GLN A 275 -5.81 -6.54 -7.81
N ILE A 276 -5.64 -5.27 -7.42
CA ILE A 276 -6.46 -4.16 -7.93
C ILE A 276 -5.75 -2.82 -7.69
N ASN A 277 -6.07 -1.80 -8.50
CA ASN A 277 -5.81 -0.41 -8.16
C ASN A 277 -7.15 0.33 -8.08
N ALA A 278 -7.45 0.88 -6.90
CA ALA A 278 -8.69 1.60 -6.64
C ALA A 278 -8.42 2.92 -5.93
N VAL A 279 -8.97 4.01 -6.42
CA VAL A 279 -8.88 5.35 -5.83
C VAL A 279 -10.16 5.66 -5.06
N PHE A 280 -10.00 6.27 -3.90
CA PHE A 280 -11.09 6.66 -3.00
C PHE A 280 -11.19 8.18 -2.93
N PRO A 281 -12.38 8.77 -3.10
CA PRO A 281 -12.58 10.21 -2.92
C PRO A 281 -12.26 10.64 -1.47
N VAL A 282 -11.63 11.83 -1.32
CA VAL A 282 -11.17 12.38 -0.04
C VAL A 282 -11.73 13.76 0.22
#